data_eba2cb514a19f69d5b05c2d9a7c6ea29
#
_entry.id   eba2cb514a19f69d5b05c2d9a7c6ea29
#
_cell.length_a   1.000
_cell.length_b   1.000
_cell.length_c   1.000
_cell.angle_alpha   90.00
_cell.angle_beta   90.00
_cell.angle_gamma   90.00
#
_symmetry.space_group_name_H-M   'P 1'
#
loop_
_entity.id
_entity.type
_entity.pdbx_description
1 polymer ?
#
loop_
_entity_poly.entity_id
_entity_poly.type
_entity_poly.pdbx_seq_one_letter_code
_entity_poly.pdbx_strand_id
1 'polypeptide(L)'
;KRQDDPFIDDPTLSESHKIGEWGFGKTYKDLNGEAHNDLSFDRGHICASADRLYSVASNEKTFYMSNMSPQISDFNKGFWNAFEIHVQNLSQSTIFADTLYVAKGGTIADGQTIGYIERSNGAKVTIPKYYFMALLCSRNGNYKAMGFYMEHKAYGYKNGSDVPKDKMKEYCLSIDELEAKTGIDFFHNLPDNIENQVESACDPSVWGL
;
A
#
# COMPACT_ATOMS: atom_id res chain seq x y z
N LYS A 1 -23.81 5.54 1.76
CA LYS A 1 -23.89 4.76 3.01
C LYS A 1 -23.20 3.44 2.74
N ARG A 2 -22.07 3.15 3.40
CA ARG A 2 -21.41 1.85 3.28
C ARG A 2 -22.43 0.79 3.73
N GLN A 3 -22.56 -0.27 2.93
CA GLN A 3 -23.29 -1.47 3.36
C GLN A 3 -22.55 -2.11 4.52
N ASP A 4 -23.27 -2.79 5.40
CA ASP A 4 -22.66 -3.63 6.43
C ASP A 4 -21.88 -4.75 5.72
N ASP A 5 -20.56 -4.76 5.90
CA ASP A 5 -19.59 -5.67 5.29
C ASP A 5 -19.61 -5.73 3.75
N PRO A 6 -19.03 -4.73 3.05
CA PRO A 6 -19.03 -4.64 1.59
C PRO A 6 -17.99 -5.56 0.90
N PHE A 7 -17.21 -6.34 1.67
CA PHE A 7 -16.13 -7.15 1.13
C PHE A 7 -16.67 -8.40 0.42
N ILE A 8 -16.24 -8.62 -0.81
CA ILE A 8 -16.61 -9.77 -1.64
C ILE A 8 -15.37 -10.33 -2.35
N ASP A 9 -15.42 -11.62 -2.71
CA ASP A 9 -14.42 -12.18 -3.59
C ASP A 9 -14.48 -11.51 -4.97
N ASP A 10 -13.32 -11.33 -5.59
CA ASP A 10 -13.23 -10.72 -6.92
C ASP A 10 -13.87 -11.65 -7.95
N PRO A 11 -14.97 -11.23 -8.63
CA PRO A 11 -15.69 -12.07 -9.57
C PRO A 11 -14.89 -12.36 -10.84
N THR A 12 -13.80 -11.65 -11.10
CA THR A 12 -12.95 -11.86 -12.28
C THR A 12 -11.90 -12.95 -12.05
N LEU A 13 -11.70 -13.39 -10.80
CA LEU A 13 -10.77 -14.46 -10.46
C LEU A 13 -11.44 -15.83 -10.54
N SER A 14 -10.67 -16.85 -10.93
CA SER A 14 -11.10 -18.24 -10.83
C SER A 14 -11.27 -18.67 -9.36
N GLU A 15 -12.13 -19.65 -9.08
CA GLU A 15 -12.42 -20.13 -7.72
C GLU A 15 -11.14 -20.53 -6.95
N SER A 16 -10.12 -21.06 -7.65
CA SER A 16 -8.85 -21.45 -7.04
C SER A 16 -8.00 -20.29 -6.54
N HIS A 17 -8.26 -19.05 -6.99
CA HIS A 17 -7.56 -17.84 -6.58
C HIS A 17 -8.37 -16.97 -5.61
N LYS A 18 -9.60 -17.36 -5.30
CA LYS A 18 -10.42 -16.66 -4.30
C LYS A 18 -9.99 -17.05 -2.89
N ILE A 19 -9.90 -16.06 -2.02
CA ILE A 19 -9.43 -16.25 -0.64
C ILE A 19 -10.55 -16.20 0.40
N GLY A 20 -11.80 -15.99 -0.05
CA GLY A 20 -12.99 -15.87 0.79
C GLY A 20 -13.14 -14.49 1.43
N GLU A 21 -14.36 -14.12 1.72
CA GLU A 21 -14.77 -12.76 2.12
C GLU A 21 -14.47 -12.42 3.59
N TRP A 22 -14.19 -13.43 4.42
CA TRP A 22 -13.98 -13.26 5.86
C TRP A 22 -12.74 -12.45 6.18
N GLY A 23 -12.78 -11.72 7.28
CA GLY A 23 -11.63 -11.02 7.83
C GLY A 23 -10.43 -11.92 8.08
N PHE A 24 -9.24 -11.35 8.17
CA PHE A 24 -8.00 -12.11 8.37
C PHE A 24 -7.81 -12.59 9.82
N GLY A 25 -8.39 -11.88 10.79
CA GLY A 25 -8.35 -12.30 12.20
C GLY A 25 -6.99 -12.14 12.86
N LYS A 26 -6.64 -13.06 13.75
CA LYS A 26 -5.40 -13.01 14.54
C LYS A 26 -4.48 -14.20 14.31
N THR A 27 -5.03 -15.33 13.85
CA THR A 27 -4.24 -16.56 13.69
C THR A 27 -3.49 -16.52 12.38
N TYR A 28 -2.17 -16.69 12.43
CA TYR A 28 -1.30 -16.81 11.28
C TYR A 28 -0.22 -17.86 11.51
N LYS A 29 0.46 -18.28 10.47
CA LYS A 29 1.63 -19.15 10.54
C LYS A 29 2.85 -18.37 10.08
N ASP A 30 3.96 -18.52 10.80
CA ASP A 30 5.25 -17.98 10.38
C ASP A 30 5.85 -18.78 9.21
N LEU A 31 7.06 -18.42 8.81
CA LEU A 31 7.76 -19.08 7.70
C LEU A 31 8.15 -20.55 8.00
N ASN A 32 8.19 -20.95 9.28
CA ASN A 32 8.42 -22.33 9.71
C ASN A 32 7.12 -23.13 9.81
N GLY A 33 5.96 -22.47 9.64
CA GLY A 33 4.64 -23.07 9.76
C GLY A 33 4.10 -23.12 11.19
N GLU A 34 4.79 -22.48 12.14
CA GLU A 34 4.33 -22.38 13.53
C GLU A 34 3.17 -21.38 13.65
N ALA A 35 2.15 -21.76 14.42
CA ALA A 35 0.95 -20.94 14.58
C ALA A 35 1.15 -19.87 15.67
N HIS A 36 0.73 -18.64 15.36
CA HIS A 36 0.77 -17.46 16.22
C HIS A 36 -0.59 -16.77 16.29
N ASN A 37 -0.82 -15.97 17.34
CA ASN A 37 -2.05 -15.20 17.54
C ASN A 37 -1.83 -13.85 18.25
N ASP A 38 -0.60 -13.38 18.25
CA ASP A 38 -0.15 -12.14 18.91
C ASP A 38 -0.40 -10.87 18.09
N LEU A 39 -0.69 -11.01 16.78
CA LEU A 39 -1.04 -9.91 15.88
C LEU A 39 -2.52 -9.95 15.52
N SER A 40 -3.09 -8.80 15.22
CA SER A 40 -4.45 -8.67 14.68
C SER A 40 -4.38 -8.03 13.30
N PHE A 41 -5.00 -8.67 12.30
CA PHE A 41 -4.96 -8.25 10.91
C PHE A 41 -6.31 -7.74 10.43
N ASP A 42 -6.31 -6.52 9.90
CA ASP A 42 -7.42 -5.96 9.15
C ASP A 42 -7.35 -6.40 7.68
N ARG A 43 -8.48 -6.34 6.98
CA ARG A 43 -8.53 -6.34 5.51
C ARG A 43 -8.01 -4.98 5.03
N GLY A 44 -6.69 -4.84 4.94
CA GLY A 44 -6.04 -3.60 4.55
C GLY A 44 -6.13 -3.38 3.04
N HIS A 45 -6.67 -2.25 2.62
CA HIS A 45 -6.74 -1.88 1.22
C HIS A 45 -5.35 -1.58 0.64
N ILE A 46 -5.05 -2.09 -0.54
CA ILE A 46 -3.91 -1.61 -1.34
C ILE A 46 -4.33 -0.34 -2.10
N CYS A 47 -5.40 -0.38 -2.87
CA CYS A 47 -6.05 0.80 -3.40
C CYS A 47 -7.14 1.25 -2.41
N ALA A 48 -6.93 2.36 -1.72
CA ALA A 48 -7.86 2.83 -0.71
C ALA A 48 -9.23 3.17 -1.30
N SER A 49 -10.31 2.89 -0.54
CA SER A 49 -11.67 3.24 -0.93
C SER A 49 -11.81 4.74 -1.23
N ALA A 50 -11.11 5.59 -0.48
CA ALA A 50 -11.11 7.03 -0.69
C ALA A 50 -10.48 7.47 -2.02
N ASP A 51 -9.62 6.64 -2.64
CA ASP A 51 -9.00 6.93 -3.94
C ASP A 51 -9.98 6.74 -5.11
N ARG A 52 -11.16 6.18 -4.89
CA ARG A 52 -12.14 5.78 -5.93
C ARG A 52 -13.55 6.31 -5.66
N LEU A 53 -13.69 7.49 -5.05
CA LEU A 53 -15.01 8.09 -4.71
C LEU A 53 -15.73 8.74 -5.89
N TYR A 54 -15.09 8.87 -7.05
CA TYR A 54 -15.67 9.48 -8.24
C TYR A 54 -16.77 8.64 -8.90
N SER A 55 -16.89 7.36 -8.57
CA SER A 55 -17.88 6.44 -9.10
C SER A 55 -18.20 5.35 -8.09
N VAL A 56 -19.49 5.03 -7.90
CA VAL A 56 -19.95 3.93 -7.05
C VAL A 56 -19.31 2.62 -7.49
N ALA A 57 -19.38 2.29 -8.78
CA ALA A 57 -18.84 1.04 -9.32
C ALA A 57 -17.30 0.93 -9.13
N SER A 58 -16.55 2.05 -9.22
CA SER A 58 -15.12 2.04 -8.96
C SER A 58 -14.82 1.89 -7.46
N ASN A 59 -15.64 2.50 -6.60
CA ASN A 59 -15.49 2.38 -5.15
C ASN A 59 -15.80 0.95 -4.67
N GLU A 60 -16.86 0.33 -5.16
CA GLU A 60 -17.23 -1.05 -4.82
C GLU A 60 -16.10 -2.04 -5.15
N LYS A 61 -15.40 -1.87 -6.26
CA LYS A 61 -14.25 -2.71 -6.64
C LYS A 61 -13.08 -2.63 -5.66
N THR A 62 -12.95 -1.54 -4.90
CA THR A 62 -11.90 -1.46 -3.87
C THR A 62 -12.12 -2.43 -2.72
N PHE A 63 -13.33 -2.98 -2.56
CA PHE A 63 -13.66 -3.97 -1.54
C PHE A 63 -13.53 -5.42 -2.02
N TYR A 64 -13.06 -5.65 -3.24
CA TYR A 64 -12.68 -6.99 -3.68
C TYR A 64 -11.53 -7.54 -2.83
N MET A 65 -11.63 -8.82 -2.46
CA MET A 65 -10.60 -9.46 -1.65
C MET A 65 -9.24 -9.55 -2.37
N SER A 66 -9.21 -9.43 -3.69
CA SER A 66 -7.98 -9.25 -4.49
C SER A 66 -7.24 -7.92 -4.23
N ASN A 67 -7.94 -6.91 -3.68
CA ASN A 67 -7.38 -5.62 -3.26
C ASN A 67 -7.01 -5.59 -1.76
N MET A 68 -7.16 -6.71 -1.04
CA MET A 68 -6.95 -6.80 0.39
C MET A 68 -5.64 -7.49 0.71
N SER A 69 -4.90 -6.90 1.63
CA SER A 69 -3.70 -7.49 2.23
C SER A 69 -3.89 -7.62 3.75
N PRO A 70 -3.38 -8.68 4.38
CA PRO A 70 -3.38 -8.75 5.83
C PRO A 70 -2.49 -7.66 6.42
N GLN A 71 -3.10 -6.60 6.93
CA GLN A 71 -2.38 -5.49 7.57
C GLN A 71 -2.59 -5.52 9.08
N ILE A 72 -1.51 -5.42 9.86
CA ILE A 72 -1.57 -5.25 11.32
C ILE A 72 -2.46 -4.05 11.61
N SER A 73 -3.46 -4.21 12.49
CA SER A 73 -4.53 -3.23 12.68
C SER A 73 -4.02 -1.82 13.02
N ASP A 74 -2.99 -1.71 13.88
CA ASP A 74 -2.39 -0.42 14.24
C ASP A 74 -1.58 0.18 13.08
N PHE A 75 -0.94 -0.66 12.24
CA PHE A 75 -0.29 -0.21 11.02
C PHE A 75 -1.32 0.34 10.03
N ASN A 76 -2.36 -0.43 9.74
CA ASN A 76 -3.40 -0.08 8.77
C ASN A 76 -4.10 1.25 9.12
N LYS A 77 -4.60 1.37 10.36
CA LYS A 77 -5.39 2.54 10.80
C LYS A 77 -4.54 3.76 11.13
N GLY A 78 -3.30 3.53 11.56
CA GLY A 78 -2.37 4.57 11.95
C GLY A 78 -1.37 4.90 10.85
N PHE A 79 -0.25 4.21 10.85
CA PHE A 79 0.93 4.63 10.07
C PHE A 79 0.70 4.57 8.56
N TRP A 80 0.15 3.46 8.02
CA TRP A 80 -0.18 3.35 6.60
C TRP A 80 -1.20 4.40 6.16
N ASN A 81 -2.26 4.59 6.96
CA ASN A 81 -3.30 5.56 6.68
C ASN A 81 -2.77 7.01 6.62
N ALA A 82 -1.71 7.35 7.38
CA ALA A 82 -1.08 8.67 7.28
C ALA A 82 -0.53 8.95 5.88
N PHE A 83 0.15 7.98 5.29
CA PHE A 83 0.68 8.10 3.92
C PHE A 83 -0.45 8.14 2.89
N GLU A 84 -1.53 7.38 3.08
CA GLU A 84 -2.71 7.47 2.21
C GLU A 84 -3.35 8.86 2.26
N ILE A 85 -3.57 9.41 3.45
CA ILE A 85 -4.10 10.78 3.62
C ILE A 85 -3.18 11.81 2.95
N HIS A 86 -1.86 11.67 3.13
CA HIS A 86 -0.90 12.57 2.53
C HIS A 86 -0.96 12.53 0.99
N VAL A 87 -0.94 11.36 0.39
CA VAL A 87 -1.04 11.16 -1.06
C VAL A 87 -2.37 11.67 -1.61
N GLN A 88 -3.48 11.44 -0.90
CA GLN A 88 -4.80 11.97 -1.28
C GLN A 88 -4.82 13.50 -1.28
N ASN A 89 -4.24 14.14 -0.26
CA ASN A 89 -4.13 15.60 -0.21
C ASN A 89 -3.29 16.15 -1.38
N LEU A 90 -2.20 15.49 -1.75
CA LEU A 90 -1.40 15.86 -2.92
C LEU A 90 -2.21 15.72 -4.22
N SER A 91 -2.95 14.63 -4.38
CA SER A 91 -3.76 14.36 -5.58
C SER A 91 -4.90 15.34 -5.80
N GLN A 92 -5.39 15.96 -4.73
CA GLN A 92 -6.46 16.97 -4.79
C GLN A 92 -5.92 18.38 -5.06
N SER A 93 -4.60 18.57 -5.01
CA SER A 93 -3.97 19.87 -5.22
C SER A 93 -3.65 20.10 -6.69
N THR A 94 -4.46 20.90 -7.37
CA THR A 94 -4.22 21.33 -8.76
C THR A 94 -2.95 22.16 -8.93
N ILE A 95 -2.40 22.68 -7.83
CA ILE A 95 -1.11 23.39 -7.83
C ILE A 95 0.05 22.40 -7.78
N PHE A 96 -0.15 21.20 -7.22
CA PHE A 96 0.90 20.22 -7.03
C PHE A 96 1.17 19.38 -8.28
N ALA A 97 0.13 18.85 -8.90
CA ALA A 97 0.24 17.94 -10.03
C ALA A 97 -0.87 18.14 -11.07
N ASP A 98 -0.56 17.92 -12.33
CA ASP A 98 -1.56 17.68 -13.37
C ASP A 98 -2.00 16.21 -13.30
N THR A 99 -1.05 15.31 -13.04
CA THR A 99 -1.28 13.89 -12.79
C THR A 99 -0.34 13.40 -11.71
N LEU A 100 -0.90 12.62 -10.76
CA LEU A 100 -0.14 11.89 -9.75
C LEU A 100 -0.35 10.38 -9.97
N TYR A 101 0.72 9.71 -10.39
CA TYR A 101 0.76 8.25 -10.50
C TYR A 101 1.18 7.66 -9.16
N VAL A 102 0.48 6.62 -8.72
CA VAL A 102 0.72 5.99 -7.42
C VAL A 102 0.71 4.48 -7.59
N ALA A 103 1.84 3.82 -7.34
CA ALA A 103 1.93 2.38 -7.17
C ALA A 103 2.06 2.04 -5.68
N LYS A 104 1.22 1.15 -5.18
CA LYS A 104 1.23 0.71 -3.76
C LYS A 104 1.27 -0.80 -3.68
N GLY A 105 1.97 -1.34 -2.68
CA GLY A 105 2.00 -2.78 -2.47
C GLY A 105 2.63 -3.20 -1.15
N GLY A 106 2.54 -4.50 -0.89
CA GLY A 106 3.31 -5.18 0.13
C GLY A 106 4.35 -6.10 -0.50
N THR A 107 5.48 -6.29 0.15
CA THR A 107 6.54 -7.18 -0.33
C THR A 107 6.15 -8.65 -0.19
N ILE A 108 6.45 -9.46 -1.20
CA ILE A 108 6.12 -10.90 -1.23
C ILE A 108 7.31 -11.77 -1.62
N ALA A 109 8.48 -11.18 -1.88
CA ALA A 109 9.69 -11.93 -2.22
C ALA A 109 10.22 -12.72 -1.01
N ASP A 110 11.07 -13.70 -1.28
CA ASP A 110 11.72 -14.51 -0.26
C ASP A 110 12.46 -13.63 0.77
N GLY A 111 12.25 -13.91 2.06
CA GLY A 111 12.81 -13.14 3.15
C GLY A 111 12.10 -11.78 3.42
N GLN A 112 11.13 -11.42 2.60
CA GLN A 112 10.36 -10.17 2.73
C GLN A 112 8.90 -10.40 3.16
N THR A 113 8.62 -11.51 3.80
CA THR A 113 7.32 -11.86 4.38
C THR A 113 7.44 -12.21 5.86
N ILE A 114 6.36 -12.03 6.63
CA ILE A 114 6.29 -12.44 8.04
C ILE A 114 5.81 -13.90 8.12
N GLY A 115 4.92 -14.30 7.21
CA GLY A 115 4.27 -15.59 7.21
C GLY A 115 3.02 -15.57 6.34
N TYR A 116 2.02 -16.34 6.71
CA TYR A 116 0.76 -16.43 5.95
C TYR A 116 -0.44 -16.72 6.84
N ILE A 117 -1.61 -16.32 6.36
CA ILE A 117 -2.90 -16.72 6.92
C ILE A 117 -3.48 -17.84 6.06
N GLU A 118 -3.75 -18.97 6.68
CA GLU A 118 -4.39 -20.11 6.01
C GLU A 118 -5.90 -19.96 6.07
N ARG A 119 -6.55 -20.04 4.93
CA ARG A 119 -8.00 -19.92 4.78
C ARG A 119 -8.67 -21.31 4.86
N SER A 120 -9.96 -21.32 5.15
CA SER A 120 -10.74 -22.56 5.27
C SER A 120 -10.76 -23.41 4.00
N ASN A 121 -10.56 -22.81 2.83
CA ASN A 121 -10.43 -23.48 1.55
C ASN A 121 -9.00 -23.94 1.22
N GLY A 122 -8.04 -23.78 2.16
CA GLY A 122 -6.64 -24.12 1.98
C GLY A 122 -5.79 -23.04 1.30
N ALA A 123 -6.38 -21.92 0.86
CA ALA A 123 -5.62 -20.82 0.29
C ALA A 123 -4.72 -20.17 1.36
N LYS A 124 -3.51 -19.79 0.95
CA LYS A 124 -2.55 -19.10 1.81
C LYS A 124 -2.42 -17.64 1.40
N VAL A 125 -2.72 -16.75 2.31
CA VAL A 125 -2.60 -15.30 2.08
C VAL A 125 -1.32 -14.82 2.74
N THR A 126 -0.35 -14.42 1.94
CA THR A 126 0.96 -13.94 2.40
C THR A 126 0.82 -12.68 3.24
N ILE A 127 1.57 -12.59 4.33
CA ILE A 127 1.68 -11.40 5.17
C ILE A 127 2.98 -10.68 4.80
N PRO A 128 2.93 -9.52 4.13
CA PRO A 128 4.10 -8.74 3.79
C PRO A 128 4.89 -8.31 5.03
N LYS A 129 6.22 -8.28 4.92
CA LYS A 129 7.10 -7.72 5.95
C LYS A 129 7.27 -6.21 5.81
N TYR A 130 7.12 -5.70 4.58
CA TYR A 130 7.19 -4.28 4.29
C TYR A 130 6.04 -3.88 3.36
N TYR A 131 5.67 -2.59 3.44
CA TYR A 131 4.77 -1.94 2.50
C TYR A 131 5.46 -0.74 1.86
N PHE A 132 5.06 -0.44 0.63
CA PHE A 132 5.65 0.65 -0.14
C PHE A 132 4.60 1.45 -0.90
N MET A 133 4.97 2.68 -1.24
CA MET A 133 4.32 3.50 -2.26
C MET A 133 5.40 4.10 -3.16
N ALA A 134 5.23 4.02 -4.47
CA ALA A 134 6.00 4.76 -5.46
C ALA A 134 5.13 5.85 -6.06
N LEU A 135 5.61 7.08 -6.04
CA LEU A 135 4.89 8.27 -6.50
C LEU A 135 5.64 8.91 -7.66
N LEU A 136 4.92 9.20 -8.75
CA LEU A 136 5.41 10.02 -9.85
C LEU A 136 4.42 11.16 -10.11
N CYS A 137 4.90 12.39 -9.98
CA CYS A 137 4.14 13.58 -10.28
C CYS A 137 4.53 14.11 -11.65
N SER A 138 3.54 14.37 -12.50
CA SER A 138 3.70 15.13 -13.74
C SER A 138 3.03 16.48 -13.60
N ARG A 139 3.75 17.57 -13.92
CA ARG A 139 3.21 18.92 -13.96
C ARG A 139 3.88 19.79 -15.02
N ASN A 140 3.09 20.34 -15.95
CA ASN A 140 3.57 21.18 -17.04
C ASN A 140 4.75 20.54 -17.82
N GLY A 141 4.70 19.22 -18.03
CA GLY A 141 5.76 18.46 -18.70
C GLY A 141 7.02 18.19 -17.84
N ASN A 142 7.05 18.64 -16.59
CA ASN A 142 8.12 18.30 -15.65
C ASN A 142 7.69 17.13 -14.77
N TYR A 143 8.66 16.32 -14.37
CA TYR A 143 8.46 15.14 -13.56
C TYR A 143 9.24 15.22 -12.25
N LYS A 144 8.71 14.61 -11.18
CA LYS A 144 9.40 14.32 -9.92
C LYS A 144 8.87 13.03 -9.36
N ALA A 145 9.72 12.24 -8.73
CA ALA A 145 9.35 10.97 -8.13
C ALA A 145 9.84 10.86 -6.68
N MET A 146 9.21 10.02 -5.89
CA MET A 146 9.61 9.69 -4.53
C MET A 146 8.95 8.39 -4.10
N GLY A 147 9.65 7.60 -3.30
CA GLY A 147 9.15 6.39 -2.68
C GLY A 147 8.90 6.53 -1.18
N PHE A 148 8.05 5.65 -0.66
CA PHE A 148 7.95 5.34 0.76
C PHE A 148 8.16 3.84 0.95
N TYR A 149 8.92 3.46 1.99
CA TYR A 149 9.14 2.07 2.34
C TYR A 149 9.12 1.90 3.86
N MET A 150 8.23 1.07 4.37
CA MET A 150 7.99 0.95 5.79
C MET A 150 7.81 -0.50 6.24
N GLU A 151 8.38 -0.83 7.38
CA GLU A 151 8.21 -2.14 8.00
C GLU A 151 6.76 -2.32 8.45
N HIS A 152 6.22 -3.51 8.28
CA HIS A 152 4.86 -3.87 8.67
C HIS A 152 4.80 -4.20 10.16
N LYS A 153 4.65 -3.18 10.99
CA LYS A 153 4.56 -3.30 12.46
C LYS A 153 3.67 -2.21 13.05
N ALA A 154 3.36 -2.32 14.33
CA ALA A 154 2.73 -1.25 15.07
C ALA A 154 3.72 -0.10 15.32
N TYR A 155 3.30 1.14 15.04
CA TYR A 155 4.08 2.36 15.26
C TYR A 155 3.56 3.20 16.43
N GLY A 156 2.52 2.72 17.13
CA GLY A 156 1.94 3.40 18.27
C GLY A 156 0.94 4.52 17.92
N TYR A 157 0.63 4.70 16.63
CA TYR A 157 -0.41 5.65 16.20
C TYR A 157 -1.71 4.93 15.90
N LYS A 158 -2.82 5.44 16.43
CA LYS A 158 -4.15 4.84 16.24
C LYS A 158 -4.89 5.39 15.03
N ASN A 159 -4.56 6.61 14.61
CA ASN A 159 -5.14 7.26 13.45
C ASN A 159 -4.03 7.87 12.58
N GLY A 160 -4.23 7.89 11.27
CA GLY A 160 -3.26 8.46 10.35
C GLY A 160 -3.02 9.96 10.56
N SER A 161 -4.04 10.71 11.02
CA SER A 161 -3.92 12.13 11.35
C SER A 161 -2.98 12.44 12.53
N ASP A 162 -2.66 11.44 13.34
CA ASP A 162 -1.83 11.62 14.53
C ASP A 162 -0.32 11.49 14.21
N VAL A 163 0.02 11.04 13.01
CA VAL A 163 1.42 10.82 12.58
C VAL A 163 2.05 12.15 12.14
N PRO A 164 3.12 12.61 12.82
CA PRO A 164 3.80 13.83 12.41
C PRO A 164 4.47 13.69 11.03
N LYS A 165 4.50 14.78 10.25
CA LYS A 165 5.20 14.79 8.95
C LYS A 165 6.68 14.46 9.07
N ASP A 166 7.35 14.95 10.11
CA ASP A 166 8.76 14.63 10.34
C ASP A 166 9.00 13.13 10.55
N LYS A 167 8.01 12.44 11.16
CA LYS A 167 8.06 10.97 11.25
C LYS A 167 7.89 10.30 9.89
N MET A 168 7.07 10.85 9.03
CA MET A 168 6.87 10.32 7.66
C MET A 168 8.13 10.48 6.80
N LYS A 169 8.88 11.57 6.97
CA LYS A 169 10.14 11.84 6.24
C LYS A 169 11.18 10.73 6.41
N GLU A 170 11.23 10.08 7.58
CA GLU A 170 12.17 9.00 7.87
C GLU A 170 12.00 7.79 6.93
N TYR A 171 10.87 7.68 6.24
CA TYR A 171 10.49 6.57 5.37
C TYR A 171 10.50 6.94 3.89
N CYS A 172 10.91 8.18 3.57
CA CYS A 172 11.12 8.62 2.20
C CYS A 172 12.42 8.06 1.65
N LEU A 173 12.40 7.69 0.38
CA LEU A 173 13.58 7.24 -0.36
C LEU A 173 13.41 7.57 -1.84
N SER A 174 14.49 7.47 -2.61
CA SER A 174 14.43 7.58 -4.05
C SER A 174 13.73 6.37 -4.68
N ILE A 175 13.31 6.49 -5.92
CA ILE A 175 12.74 5.33 -6.63
C ILE A 175 13.80 4.27 -6.87
N ASP A 176 15.04 4.62 -7.24
CA ASP A 176 16.17 3.69 -7.36
C ASP A 176 16.36 2.84 -6.09
N GLU A 177 16.31 3.49 -4.90
CA GLU A 177 16.40 2.78 -3.62
C GLU A 177 15.19 1.88 -3.35
N LEU A 178 13.99 2.30 -3.77
CA LEU A 178 12.78 1.50 -3.64
C LEU A 178 12.82 0.28 -4.55
N GLU A 179 13.30 0.43 -5.78
CA GLU A 179 13.52 -0.66 -6.74
C GLU A 179 14.52 -1.68 -6.23
N ALA A 180 15.64 -1.22 -5.70
CA ALA A 180 16.63 -2.09 -5.07
C ALA A 180 16.05 -2.91 -3.90
N LYS A 181 15.04 -2.38 -3.18
CA LYS A 181 14.36 -3.07 -2.08
C LYS A 181 13.24 -4.00 -2.52
N THR A 182 12.54 -3.67 -3.59
CA THR A 182 11.33 -4.40 -4.02
C THR A 182 11.58 -5.34 -5.20
N GLY A 183 12.62 -5.07 -5.99
CA GLY A 183 12.89 -5.75 -7.25
C GLY A 183 11.88 -5.40 -8.36
N ILE A 184 11.14 -4.30 -8.19
CA ILE A 184 10.15 -3.81 -9.16
C ILE A 184 10.73 -2.59 -9.86
N ASP A 185 10.71 -2.60 -11.18
CA ASP A 185 11.07 -1.49 -12.06
C ASP A 185 9.84 -0.57 -12.17
N PHE A 186 9.89 0.59 -11.47
CA PHE A 186 8.81 1.55 -11.46
C PHE A 186 8.98 2.55 -12.61
N PHE A 187 7.86 3.01 -13.15
CA PHE A 187 7.80 4.10 -14.13
C PHE A 187 8.62 3.88 -15.42
N HIS A 188 8.99 2.65 -15.73
CA HIS A 188 9.79 2.21 -16.90
C HIS A 188 9.26 2.69 -18.28
N ASN A 189 8.11 3.32 -18.34
CA ASN A 189 7.57 3.93 -19.56
C ASN A 189 8.02 5.38 -19.75
N LEU A 190 8.77 5.95 -18.81
CA LEU A 190 9.41 7.27 -19.01
C LEU A 190 10.59 7.13 -19.99
N PRO A 191 10.92 8.18 -20.74
CA PRO A 191 12.19 8.22 -21.47
C PRO A 191 13.37 8.10 -20.49
N ASP A 192 14.36 7.27 -20.80
CA ASP A 192 15.50 6.93 -19.94
C ASP A 192 16.19 8.14 -19.29
N ASN A 193 16.33 9.24 -20.03
CA ASN A 193 16.96 10.45 -19.52
C ASN A 193 16.11 11.20 -18.48
N ILE A 194 14.80 11.03 -18.51
CA ILE A 194 13.87 11.57 -17.49
C ILE A 194 13.80 10.61 -16.32
N GLU A 195 13.62 9.34 -16.59
CA GLU A 195 13.57 8.26 -15.63
C GLU A 195 14.78 8.30 -14.70
N ASN A 196 16.00 8.18 -15.23
CA ASN A 196 17.24 8.22 -14.45
C ASN A 196 17.38 9.48 -13.57
N GLN A 197 16.87 10.63 -14.05
CA GLN A 197 16.95 11.88 -13.30
C GLN A 197 15.95 11.90 -12.13
N VAL A 198 14.71 11.47 -12.35
CA VAL A 198 13.67 11.59 -11.32
C VAL A 198 13.73 10.47 -10.28
N GLU A 199 14.23 9.30 -10.66
CA GLU A 199 14.30 8.13 -9.80
C GLU A 199 15.48 8.17 -8.82
N SER A 200 16.58 8.82 -9.20
CA SER A 200 17.72 9.04 -8.31
C SER A 200 17.50 10.13 -7.25
N ALA A 201 16.45 10.94 -7.40
CA ALA A 201 16.18 12.08 -6.50
C ALA A 201 15.25 11.69 -5.33
N CYS A 202 15.56 12.23 -4.14
CA CYS A 202 14.66 12.18 -2.99
C CYS A 202 14.71 13.51 -2.23
N ASP A 203 13.69 14.34 -2.38
CA ASP A 203 13.52 15.57 -1.61
C ASP A 203 12.10 15.63 -1.03
N PRO A 204 11.90 15.20 0.23
CA PRO A 204 10.58 15.21 0.87
C PRO A 204 9.94 16.58 0.96
N SER A 205 10.74 17.68 0.96
CA SER A 205 10.22 19.04 1.10
C SER A 205 9.34 19.45 -0.09
N VAL A 206 9.70 19.02 -1.31
CA VAL A 206 8.91 19.31 -2.53
C VAL A 206 7.63 18.47 -2.61
N TRP A 207 7.47 17.52 -1.69
CA TRP A 207 6.27 16.69 -1.50
C TRP A 207 5.43 17.14 -0.31
N GLY A 208 5.80 18.25 0.36
CA GLY A 208 5.07 18.83 1.48
C GLY A 208 5.24 18.07 2.80
N LEU A 209 6.33 17.33 2.92
CA LEU A 209 6.78 16.68 4.14
C LEU A 209 7.88 17.50 4.84
#